data_769d6a7d644a47cdd07afccb32616b5f
#
_entry.id   769d6a7d644a47cdd07afccb32616b5f
#
_cell.length_a   1.000
_cell.length_b   1.000
_cell.length_c   1.000
_cell.angle_alpha   90.00
_cell.angle_beta   90.00
_cell.angle_gamma   90.00
#
_symmetry.space_group_name_H-M   'P 1'
#
loop_
_entity.id
_entity.type
_entity.pdbx_description
1 polymer ?
#
loop_
_entity_poly.entity_id
_entity_poly.type
_entity_poly.pdbx_seq_one_letter_code
_entity_poly.pdbx_strand_id
1 'polypeptide(L)'
;MNRDAYFYLEMKEHELKVPYTGKNRRIRVLLPKGYAQDEHKYYPVVYMNDGQNVFYSGESFSGHSWKVIPAIKRNPDMPKMIIVGIDNDNEGRMNEYAPWKFSSLPILNFGLTLGGLGSEYADFFVNVVKPFIDSTYRTKPQREYTAMIGSSLGANISQYIGLEHKDVVGCLGVFSSANWLNKPEFDRYISKHKVSDQRVYIEVGTNEGDDTDKQLANGNLKQLYIDASLDYYRQLIDAGLSTSELKLNVVANGEHSEECWAKYLPECLRFISENW
;
A
#
# COMPACT_ATOMS: atom_id res chain seq x y z
N MET A 1 9.21 31.91 -13.47
CA MET A 1 8.96 30.44 -13.30
C MET A 1 7.77 30.10 -14.18
N ASN A 2 7.96 29.24 -15.17
CA ASN A 2 6.91 28.94 -16.16
C ASN A 2 5.82 28.10 -15.46
N ARG A 3 4.60 28.67 -15.32
CA ARG A 3 3.45 27.98 -14.70
C ARG A 3 3.12 26.65 -15.42
N ASP A 4 3.41 26.53 -16.70
CA ASP A 4 3.15 25.33 -17.52
C ASP A 4 3.94 24.09 -17.07
N ALA A 5 5.07 24.27 -16.39
CA ALA A 5 5.87 23.16 -15.85
C ALA A 5 5.19 22.39 -14.69
N TYR A 6 4.18 22.98 -14.03
CA TYR A 6 3.46 22.38 -12.91
C TYR A 6 2.17 21.64 -13.31
N PHE A 7 1.64 21.87 -14.51
CA PHE A 7 0.35 21.32 -14.97
C PHE A 7 0.45 19.94 -15.64
N TYR A 8 1.50 19.17 -15.37
CA TYR A 8 1.67 17.87 -16.02
C TYR A 8 0.87 16.71 -15.41
N LEU A 9 0.28 16.91 -14.25
CA LEU A 9 -0.48 15.91 -13.53
C LEU A 9 -1.78 16.55 -13.06
N GLU A 10 -2.89 15.90 -13.32
CA GLU A 10 -4.20 16.36 -12.90
C GLU A 10 -4.65 15.54 -11.69
N MET A 11 -5.01 16.23 -10.60
CA MET A 11 -5.57 15.61 -9.40
C MET A 11 -7.10 15.71 -9.43
N LYS A 12 -7.76 14.58 -9.22
CA LYS A 12 -9.21 14.49 -8.98
C LYS A 12 -9.46 13.93 -7.60
N GLU A 13 -10.56 14.35 -6.99
CA GLU A 13 -11.01 13.84 -5.70
C GLU A 13 -12.45 13.34 -5.82
N HIS A 14 -12.75 12.24 -5.12
CA HIS A 14 -14.06 11.62 -5.06
C HIS A 14 -14.37 11.20 -3.63
N GLU A 15 -15.65 11.10 -3.33
CA GLU A 15 -16.20 10.57 -2.09
C GLU A 15 -16.98 9.29 -2.40
N LEU A 16 -16.51 8.16 -1.88
CA LEU A 16 -17.20 6.87 -2.04
C LEU A 16 -17.74 6.39 -0.71
N LYS A 17 -18.97 5.91 -0.71
CA LYS A 17 -19.61 5.36 0.48
C LYS A 17 -19.02 4.01 0.84
N VAL A 18 -18.53 3.87 2.08
CA VAL A 18 -18.03 2.63 2.65
C VAL A 18 -19.22 1.81 3.15
N PRO A 19 -19.49 0.60 2.59
CA PRO A 19 -20.71 -0.15 2.91
C PRO A 19 -20.88 -0.52 4.38
N TYR A 20 -19.79 -0.95 5.03
CA TYR A 20 -19.83 -1.47 6.41
C TYR A 20 -19.81 -0.38 7.50
N THR A 21 -19.41 0.86 7.16
CA THR A 21 -19.45 1.99 8.11
C THR A 21 -20.55 2.99 7.80
N GLY A 22 -21.02 3.03 6.55
CA GLY A 22 -21.93 4.06 6.05
C GLY A 22 -21.30 5.45 5.90
N LYS A 23 -20.01 5.62 6.24
CA LYS A 23 -19.27 6.88 6.09
C LYS A 23 -18.77 7.04 4.65
N ASN A 24 -18.43 8.25 4.26
CA ASN A 24 -17.75 8.52 3.00
C ASN A 24 -16.23 8.34 3.17
N ARG A 25 -15.59 7.87 2.12
CA ARG A 25 -14.16 7.72 2.01
C ARG A 25 -13.64 8.55 0.84
N ARG A 26 -12.70 9.46 1.10
CA ARG A 26 -12.04 10.26 0.06
C ARG A 26 -11.10 9.38 -0.75
N ILE A 27 -11.24 9.46 -2.06
CA ILE A 27 -10.40 8.81 -3.06
C ILE A 27 -9.75 9.90 -3.89
N ARG A 28 -8.44 9.87 -3.97
CA ARG A 28 -7.64 10.87 -4.70
C ARG A 28 -7.02 10.20 -5.93
N VAL A 29 -7.20 10.78 -7.09
CA VAL A 29 -6.75 10.21 -8.36
C VAL A 29 -5.80 11.17 -9.04
N LEU A 30 -4.54 10.76 -9.17
CA LEU A 30 -3.53 11.47 -9.94
C LEU A 30 -3.46 10.90 -11.34
N LEU A 31 -3.83 11.72 -12.32
CA LEU A 31 -3.80 11.34 -13.73
C LEU A 31 -2.42 11.61 -14.34
N PRO A 32 -1.92 10.74 -15.23
CA PRO A 32 -0.61 10.90 -15.83
C PRO A 32 -0.59 12.05 -16.86
N LYS A 33 0.61 12.58 -17.07
CA LYS A 33 0.84 13.60 -18.11
C LYS A 33 0.32 13.13 -19.46
N GLY A 34 -0.49 13.96 -20.11
CA GLY A 34 -1.06 13.68 -21.42
C GLY A 34 -2.35 12.84 -21.38
N TYR A 35 -2.92 12.62 -20.20
CA TYR A 35 -4.18 11.89 -20.07
C TYR A 35 -5.31 12.51 -20.89
N ALA A 36 -5.48 13.83 -20.85
CA ALA A 36 -6.54 14.54 -21.60
C ALA A 36 -6.26 14.63 -23.11
N GLN A 37 -5.01 14.49 -23.56
CA GLN A 37 -4.62 14.65 -24.97
C GLN A 37 -4.75 13.35 -25.77
N ASP A 38 -4.69 12.19 -25.14
CA ASP A 38 -4.77 10.88 -25.80
C ASP A 38 -5.96 10.09 -25.26
N GLU A 39 -7.10 10.26 -25.90
CA GLU A 39 -8.37 9.64 -25.48
C GLU A 39 -8.43 8.13 -25.72
N HIS A 40 -7.52 7.57 -26.51
CA HIS A 40 -7.45 6.14 -26.83
C HIS A 40 -6.50 5.36 -25.92
N LYS A 41 -5.72 6.05 -25.08
CA LYS A 41 -4.75 5.40 -24.23
C LYS A 41 -5.35 5.01 -22.89
N TYR A 42 -5.08 3.74 -22.52
CA TYR A 42 -5.45 3.15 -21.22
C TYR A 42 -4.19 2.99 -20.37
N TYR A 43 -4.37 3.07 -19.06
CA TYR A 43 -3.27 3.15 -18.11
C TYR A 43 -3.37 2.10 -17.01
N PRO A 44 -2.26 1.47 -16.60
CA PRO A 44 -2.22 0.71 -15.36
C PRO A 44 -2.52 1.60 -14.15
N VAL A 45 -2.95 0.97 -13.06
CA VAL A 45 -3.38 1.68 -11.85
C VAL A 45 -2.59 1.20 -10.64
N VAL A 46 -2.03 2.15 -9.89
CA VAL A 46 -1.42 1.92 -8.59
C VAL A 46 -2.32 2.48 -7.51
N TYR A 47 -2.89 1.62 -6.69
CA TYR A 47 -3.65 1.99 -5.50
C TYR A 47 -2.71 2.09 -4.31
N MET A 48 -2.83 3.16 -3.53
CA MET A 48 -2.02 3.40 -2.34
C MET A 48 -2.93 3.60 -1.12
N ASN A 49 -2.71 2.79 -0.10
CA ASN A 49 -3.36 2.95 1.18
C ASN A 49 -2.85 4.21 1.90
N ASP A 50 -3.59 4.72 2.89
CA ASP A 50 -3.28 5.98 3.57
C ASP A 50 -3.18 7.17 2.59
N GLY A 51 -4.20 7.35 1.75
CA GLY A 51 -4.22 8.32 0.65
C GLY A 51 -3.85 9.75 1.05
N GLN A 52 -4.17 10.16 2.29
CA GLN A 52 -3.79 11.46 2.85
C GLN A 52 -2.27 11.65 2.96
N ASN A 53 -1.49 10.56 3.02
CA ASN A 53 -0.03 10.59 3.12
C ASN A 53 0.66 10.49 1.74
N VAL A 54 -0.09 10.31 0.65
CA VAL A 54 0.49 9.95 -0.66
C VAL A 54 1.06 11.18 -1.39
N PHE A 55 0.31 12.26 -1.48
CA PHE A 55 0.59 13.34 -2.42
C PHE A 55 1.19 14.59 -1.78
N TYR A 56 0.61 15.09 -0.69
CA TYR A 56 0.92 16.40 -0.10
C TYR A 56 1.31 16.27 1.37
N SER A 57 2.49 16.81 1.73
CA SER A 57 3.00 16.76 3.10
C SER A 57 2.16 17.52 4.11
N GLY A 58 1.47 18.59 3.69
CA GLY A 58 0.59 19.36 4.57
C GLY A 58 -0.68 18.63 4.99
N GLU A 59 -1.03 17.52 4.33
CA GLU A 59 -2.20 16.69 4.65
C GLU A 59 -1.81 15.36 5.31
N SER A 60 -0.52 15.05 5.30
CA SER A 60 0.02 13.81 5.86
C SER A 60 0.06 13.84 7.39
N PHE A 61 -0.19 12.70 8.01
CA PHE A 61 -0.14 12.52 9.45
C PHE A 61 1.18 12.93 10.09
N SER A 62 2.31 12.57 9.46
CA SER A 62 3.66 12.86 9.95
C SER A 62 4.22 14.21 9.47
N GLY A 63 3.49 14.97 8.65
CA GLY A 63 4.00 16.16 7.98
C GLY A 63 4.93 15.87 6.79
N HIS A 64 5.10 14.59 6.45
CA HIS A 64 5.84 14.10 5.29
C HIS A 64 4.95 13.20 4.45
N SER A 65 4.95 13.37 3.12
CA SER A 65 4.21 12.48 2.21
C SER A 65 5.15 11.53 1.49
N TRP A 66 4.60 10.52 0.81
CA TRP A 66 5.32 9.63 -0.10
C TRP A 66 5.94 10.34 -1.31
N LYS A 67 5.70 11.64 -1.49
CA LYS A 67 6.27 12.43 -2.59
C LYS A 67 6.02 11.82 -3.97
N VAL A 68 4.85 11.22 -4.19
CA VAL A 68 4.50 10.54 -5.46
C VAL A 68 4.63 11.49 -6.64
N ILE A 69 4.14 12.73 -6.53
CA ILE A 69 4.21 13.73 -7.62
C ILE A 69 5.67 14.02 -8.01
N PRO A 70 6.58 14.39 -7.08
CA PRO A 70 7.99 14.55 -7.42
C PRO A 70 8.65 13.27 -7.92
N ALA A 71 8.29 12.10 -7.37
CA ALA A 71 8.83 10.80 -7.80
C ALA A 71 8.54 10.55 -9.28
N ILE A 72 7.28 10.71 -9.72
CA ILE A 72 6.89 10.54 -11.12
C ILE A 72 7.55 11.60 -12.03
N LYS A 73 7.58 12.87 -11.59
CA LYS A 73 8.17 13.96 -12.39
C LYS A 73 9.67 13.79 -12.65
N ARG A 74 10.40 13.24 -11.68
CA ARG A 74 11.86 13.02 -11.78
C ARG A 74 12.22 11.75 -12.55
N ASN A 75 11.25 10.89 -12.83
CA ASN A 75 11.43 9.62 -13.51
C ASN A 75 10.51 9.50 -14.74
N PRO A 76 10.71 10.35 -15.78
CA PRO A 76 9.82 10.43 -16.93
C PRO A 76 9.88 9.18 -17.84
N ASP A 77 10.84 8.33 -17.64
CA ASP A 77 11.07 7.03 -18.29
C ASP A 77 10.20 5.90 -17.73
N MET A 78 9.61 6.09 -16.54
CA MET A 78 8.66 5.10 -15.99
C MET A 78 7.39 5.04 -16.86
N PRO A 79 6.75 3.85 -16.93
CA PRO A 79 5.44 3.73 -17.54
C PRO A 79 4.46 4.75 -16.97
N LYS A 80 3.66 5.36 -17.85
CA LYS A 80 2.59 6.26 -17.41
C LYS A 80 1.50 5.44 -16.72
N MET A 81 1.11 5.82 -15.51
CA MET A 81 0.14 5.14 -14.67
C MET A 81 -0.78 6.13 -13.98
N ILE A 82 -1.96 5.67 -13.60
CA ILE A 82 -2.87 6.39 -12.71
C ILE A 82 -2.49 6.01 -11.28
N ILE A 83 -2.37 6.99 -10.38
CA ILE A 83 -2.15 6.72 -8.95
C ILE A 83 -3.42 7.07 -8.19
N VAL A 84 -3.91 6.12 -7.41
CA VAL A 84 -5.13 6.26 -6.60
C VAL A 84 -4.78 6.17 -5.13
N GLY A 85 -4.91 7.26 -4.39
CA GLY A 85 -4.79 7.26 -2.93
C GLY A 85 -6.16 7.00 -2.30
N ILE A 86 -6.24 5.99 -1.46
CA ILE A 86 -7.43 5.67 -0.65
C ILE A 86 -7.16 6.18 0.77
N ASP A 87 -7.84 7.25 1.19
CA ASP A 87 -7.68 7.78 2.54
C ASP A 87 -8.10 6.73 3.57
N ASN A 88 -7.46 6.67 4.72
CA ASN A 88 -7.90 5.79 5.80
C ASN A 88 -9.02 6.45 6.65
N ASP A 89 -9.67 5.67 7.50
CA ASP A 89 -10.61 6.19 8.51
C ASP A 89 -9.86 6.45 9.82
N ASN A 90 -9.07 7.50 9.91
CA ASN A 90 -8.25 7.85 11.08
C ASN A 90 -8.46 7.01 12.36
N GLU A 91 -9.65 7.05 12.93
CA GLU A 91 -10.02 6.29 14.14
C GLU A 91 -10.18 4.79 13.87
N GLY A 92 -10.66 4.42 12.69
CA GLY A 92 -10.92 3.04 12.25
C GLY A 92 -9.74 2.36 11.57
N ARG A 93 -8.66 3.10 11.25
CA ARG A 93 -7.53 2.60 10.45
C ARG A 93 -6.98 1.27 10.95
N MET A 94 -6.76 1.14 12.24
CA MET A 94 -6.22 -0.09 12.83
C MET A 94 -7.18 -1.26 12.68
N ASN A 95 -8.49 -1.03 12.76
CA ASN A 95 -9.50 -2.07 12.57
C ASN A 95 -9.57 -2.52 11.11
N GLU A 96 -9.49 -1.59 10.16
CA GLU A 96 -9.56 -1.88 8.73
C GLU A 96 -8.27 -2.51 8.19
N TYR A 97 -7.11 -2.10 8.69
CA TYR A 97 -5.81 -2.49 8.14
C TYR A 97 -5.16 -3.68 8.86
N ALA A 98 -5.68 -4.09 10.00
CA ALA A 98 -5.35 -5.37 10.62
C ALA A 98 -6.43 -6.39 10.24
N PRO A 99 -6.12 -7.38 9.38
CA PRO A 99 -7.14 -8.30 8.84
C PRO A 99 -7.82 -9.13 9.90
N TRP A 100 -7.12 -9.47 10.97
CA TRP A 100 -7.65 -10.27 12.08
C TRP A 100 -7.65 -9.48 13.37
N LYS A 101 -8.56 -9.85 14.27
CA LYS A 101 -8.61 -9.28 15.61
C LYS A 101 -7.36 -9.67 16.40
N PHE A 102 -6.81 -8.71 17.12
CA PHE A 102 -5.75 -8.94 18.08
C PHE A 102 -6.08 -8.23 19.38
N SER A 103 -5.72 -8.84 20.49
CA SER A 103 -5.81 -8.20 21.80
C SER A 103 -4.64 -7.27 21.96
N SER A 104 -4.91 -6.05 22.42
CA SER A 104 -3.84 -5.10 22.71
C SER A 104 -2.82 -5.74 23.64
N LEU A 105 -1.56 -5.57 23.29
CA LEU A 105 -0.44 -5.98 24.09
C LEU A 105 -0.46 -5.33 25.47
N PRO A 106 0.27 -5.86 26.47
CA PRO A 106 0.12 -5.54 27.89
C PRO A 106 0.22 -4.05 28.27
N ILE A 107 0.68 -3.20 27.37
CA ILE A 107 0.86 -1.76 27.61
C ILE A 107 -0.46 -0.99 27.58
N LEU A 108 -1.42 -1.42 26.76
CA LEU A 108 -2.76 -0.86 26.77
C LEU A 108 -3.60 -1.63 27.80
N ASN A 109 -3.59 -1.19 29.04
CA ASN A 109 -4.27 -1.78 30.21
C ASN A 109 -5.81 -1.89 30.09
N PHE A 110 -6.38 -1.87 28.89
CA PHE A 110 -7.82 -1.71 28.68
C PHE A 110 -8.52 -2.86 27.94
N GLY A 111 -7.87 -3.98 27.71
CA GLY A 111 -8.55 -5.13 27.10
C GLY A 111 -9.24 -4.85 25.76
N LEU A 112 -8.78 -3.83 25.04
CA LEU A 112 -9.34 -3.47 23.75
C LEU A 112 -8.97 -4.53 22.71
N THR A 113 -9.96 -5.06 22.04
CA THR A 113 -9.78 -5.87 20.85
C THR A 113 -9.78 -4.95 19.65
N LEU A 114 -8.69 -4.95 18.90
CA LEU A 114 -8.49 -4.15 17.69
C LEU A 114 -8.40 -5.04 16.46
N GLY A 115 -8.55 -4.47 15.27
CA GLY A 115 -8.49 -5.21 14.01
C GLY A 115 -9.78 -5.96 13.66
N GLY A 116 -9.69 -6.76 12.60
CA GLY A 116 -10.73 -7.70 12.18
C GLY A 116 -11.73 -7.16 11.17
N LEU A 117 -11.48 -5.99 10.57
CA LEU A 117 -12.30 -5.46 9.46
C LEU A 117 -11.55 -5.49 8.12
N GLY A 118 -10.46 -6.26 8.03
CA GLY A 118 -9.68 -6.30 6.79
C GLY A 118 -10.42 -6.94 5.62
N SER A 119 -11.30 -7.94 5.87
CA SER A 119 -12.15 -8.51 4.82
C SER A 119 -13.17 -7.49 4.29
N GLU A 120 -13.78 -6.73 5.18
CA GLU A 120 -14.73 -5.67 4.79
C GLU A 120 -14.05 -4.54 4.01
N TYR A 121 -12.82 -4.19 4.41
CA TYR A 121 -12.03 -3.21 3.65
C TYR A 121 -11.61 -3.77 2.28
N ALA A 122 -11.21 -5.03 2.20
CA ALA A 122 -10.90 -5.70 0.93
C ALA A 122 -12.12 -5.73 0.00
N ASP A 123 -13.29 -6.06 0.52
CA ASP A 123 -14.56 -6.01 -0.21
C ASP A 123 -14.90 -4.59 -0.69
N PHE A 124 -14.67 -3.58 0.14
CA PHE A 124 -14.83 -2.18 -0.27
C PHE A 124 -13.90 -1.82 -1.44
N PHE A 125 -12.64 -2.22 -1.37
CA PHE A 125 -11.70 -2.01 -2.47
C PHE A 125 -12.15 -2.70 -3.77
N VAL A 126 -12.47 -3.99 -3.70
CA VAL A 126 -12.75 -4.80 -4.89
C VAL A 126 -14.12 -4.49 -5.49
N ASN A 127 -15.13 -4.24 -4.65
CA ASN A 127 -16.52 -4.11 -5.12
C ASN A 127 -16.96 -2.64 -5.26
N VAL A 128 -16.23 -1.66 -4.71
CA VAL A 128 -16.62 -0.25 -4.79
C VAL A 128 -15.51 0.60 -5.42
N VAL A 129 -14.31 0.62 -4.82
CA VAL A 129 -13.24 1.54 -5.28
C VAL A 129 -12.76 1.18 -6.68
N LYS A 130 -12.31 -0.06 -6.89
CA LYS A 130 -11.77 -0.47 -8.19
C LYS A 130 -12.79 -0.36 -9.32
N PRO A 131 -14.03 -0.85 -9.20
CA PRO A 131 -15.04 -0.68 -10.25
C PRO A 131 -15.37 0.78 -10.55
N PHE A 132 -15.40 1.65 -9.53
CA PHE A 132 -15.59 3.09 -9.73
C PHE A 132 -14.43 3.69 -10.55
N ILE A 133 -13.18 3.37 -10.21
CA ILE A 133 -12.00 3.86 -10.94
C ILE A 133 -12.01 3.35 -12.38
N ASP A 134 -12.28 2.07 -12.60
CA ASP A 134 -12.28 1.46 -13.93
C ASP A 134 -13.41 1.99 -14.82
N SER A 135 -14.56 2.35 -14.25
CA SER A 135 -15.67 2.95 -15.00
C SER A 135 -15.52 4.44 -15.26
N THR A 136 -14.73 5.14 -14.42
CA THR A 136 -14.58 6.61 -14.48
C THR A 136 -13.37 7.01 -15.31
N TYR A 137 -12.32 6.19 -15.33
CA TYR A 137 -11.05 6.49 -15.98
C TYR A 137 -10.66 5.43 -17.01
N ARG A 138 -9.79 5.78 -17.93
CA ARG A 138 -9.23 4.88 -18.94
C ARG A 138 -8.15 4.00 -18.30
N THR A 139 -8.57 2.96 -17.61
CA THR A 139 -7.69 2.00 -16.93
C THR A 139 -7.48 0.75 -17.77
N LYS A 140 -6.38 0.06 -17.54
CA LYS A 140 -6.19 -1.35 -17.87
C LYS A 140 -6.65 -2.16 -16.66
N PRO A 141 -7.86 -2.75 -16.67
CA PRO A 141 -8.47 -3.32 -15.47
C PRO A 141 -7.92 -4.70 -15.06
N GLN A 142 -7.08 -5.30 -15.91
CA GLN A 142 -6.53 -6.63 -15.67
C GLN A 142 -5.56 -6.61 -14.47
N ARG A 143 -5.46 -7.73 -13.78
CA ARG A 143 -4.67 -7.85 -12.56
C ARG A 143 -3.20 -7.47 -12.70
N GLU A 144 -2.57 -7.82 -13.82
CA GLU A 144 -1.17 -7.53 -14.11
C GLU A 144 -0.88 -6.02 -14.22
N TYR A 145 -1.92 -5.22 -14.46
CA TYR A 145 -1.87 -3.74 -14.50
C TYR A 145 -2.46 -3.08 -13.25
N THR A 146 -2.76 -3.87 -12.22
CA THR A 146 -3.32 -3.40 -10.95
C THR A 146 -2.32 -3.65 -9.84
N ALA A 147 -1.82 -2.57 -9.25
CA ALA A 147 -0.90 -2.63 -8.12
C ALA A 147 -1.53 -2.05 -6.86
N MET A 148 -1.12 -2.58 -5.69
CA MET A 148 -1.45 -2.01 -4.39
C MET A 148 -0.17 -1.79 -3.57
N ILE A 149 -0.05 -0.60 -2.98
CA ILE A 149 1.10 -0.20 -2.17
C ILE A 149 0.63 0.29 -0.80
N GLY A 150 1.36 -0.07 0.23
CA GLY A 150 1.15 0.46 1.57
C GLY A 150 2.37 0.32 2.46
N SER A 151 2.35 1.02 3.58
CA SER A 151 3.37 0.93 4.62
C SER A 151 2.76 0.61 5.97
N SER A 152 3.54 0.00 6.87
CA SER A 152 3.09 -0.34 8.21
C SER A 152 1.82 -1.20 8.17
N LEU A 153 0.76 -0.81 8.86
CA LEU A 153 -0.57 -1.44 8.73
C LEU A 153 -1.14 -1.37 7.30
N GLY A 154 -0.84 -0.30 6.54
CA GLY A 154 -1.19 -0.21 5.13
C GLY A 154 -0.52 -1.29 4.27
N ALA A 155 0.67 -1.74 4.65
CA ALA A 155 1.32 -2.90 4.06
C ALA A 155 0.61 -4.22 4.42
N ASN A 156 0.15 -4.36 5.68
CA ASN A 156 -0.59 -5.55 6.11
C ASN A 156 -1.86 -5.75 5.28
N ILE A 157 -2.66 -4.69 5.12
CA ILE A 157 -3.90 -4.80 4.34
C ILE A 157 -3.61 -4.98 2.84
N SER A 158 -2.51 -4.41 2.33
CA SER A 158 -2.07 -4.64 0.94
C SER A 158 -1.71 -6.11 0.70
N GLN A 159 -0.98 -6.73 1.61
CA GLN A 159 -0.64 -8.16 1.57
C GLN A 159 -1.90 -9.04 1.64
N TYR A 160 -2.81 -8.72 2.54
CA TYR A 160 -4.08 -9.45 2.69
C TYR A 160 -4.90 -9.40 1.40
N ILE A 161 -5.12 -8.19 0.84
CA ILE A 161 -5.85 -8.01 -0.43
C ILE A 161 -5.15 -8.73 -1.58
N GLY A 162 -3.81 -8.64 -1.64
CA GLY A 162 -3.04 -9.33 -2.69
C GLY A 162 -3.14 -10.85 -2.65
N LEU A 163 -3.33 -11.44 -1.47
CA LEU A 163 -3.54 -12.89 -1.31
C LEU A 163 -4.99 -13.30 -1.56
N GLU A 164 -5.94 -12.59 -0.95
CA GLU A 164 -7.38 -12.89 -1.04
C GLU A 164 -7.91 -12.63 -2.45
N HIS A 165 -7.49 -11.53 -3.06
CA HIS A 165 -7.94 -11.09 -4.38
C HIS A 165 -6.79 -11.07 -5.41
N LYS A 166 -6.02 -12.15 -5.45
CA LYS A 166 -4.91 -12.33 -6.40
C LYS A 166 -5.33 -12.30 -7.87
N ASP A 167 -6.60 -12.53 -8.14
CA ASP A 167 -7.23 -12.37 -9.46
C ASP A 167 -7.50 -10.91 -9.83
N VAL A 168 -7.43 -10.00 -8.85
CA VAL A 168 -7.67 -8.56 -9.01
C VAL A 168 -6.38 -7.77 -8.92
N VAL A 169 -5.48 -8.11 -7.97
CA VAL A 169 -4.21 -7.41 -7.70
C VAL A 169 -3.04 -8.30 -8.08
N GLY A 170 -2.30 -7.91 -9.12
CA GLY A 170 -1.14 -8.64 -9.61
C GLY A 170 0.20 -8.12 -9.09
N CYS A 171 0.24 -6.88 -8.57
CA CYS A 171 1.49 -6.25 -8.13
C CYS A 171 1.35 -5.66 -6.72
N LEU A 172 2.37 -5.82 -5.89
CA LEU A 172 2.39 -5.32 -4.52
C LEU A 172 3.66 -4.52 -4.21
N GLY A 173 3.49 -3.41 -3.48
CA GLY A 173 4.55 -2.68 -2.80
C GLY A 173 4.31 -2.71 -1.29
N VAL A 174 5.16 -3.39 -0.56
CA VAL A 174 5.03 -3.67 0.88
C VAL A 174 6.17 -3.01 1.61
N PHE A 175 5.89 -1.94 2.34
CA PHE A 175 6.90 -1.16 3.04
C PHE A 175 6.73 -1.30 4.55
N SER A 176 7.80 -1.70 5.25
CA SER A 176 7.86 -1.77 6.72
C SER A 176 6.61 -2.40 7.33
N SER A 177 6.28 -3.62 6.91
CA SER A 177 5.04 -4.30 7.29
C SER A 177 4.95 -4.58 8.78
N ALA A 178 3.80 -4.25 9.39
CA ALA A 178 3.49 -4.54 10.78
C ALA A 178 2.84 -5.93 11.00
N ASN A 179 3.20 -6.94 10.19
CA ASN A 179 2.67 -8.31 10.29
C ASN A 179 2.87 -8.95 11.67
N TRP A 180 3.88 -8.48 12.42
CA TRP A 180 4.14 -8.93 13.77
C TRP A 180 2.93 -8.78 14.73
N LEU A 181 2.00 -7.86 14.45
CA LEU A 181 0.75 -7.69 15.22
C LEU A 181 -0.17 -8.90 15.13
N ASN A 182 -0.23 -9.55 13.99
CA ASN A 182 -1.07 -10.73 13.72
C ASN A 182 -0.25 -11.89 13.15
N LYS A 183 1.00 -12.03 13.56
CA LYS A 183 1.95 -12.96 12.93
C LYS A 183 1.40 -14.40 12.79
N PRO A 184 0.82 -15.04 13.83
CA PRO A 184 0.31 -16.40 13.69
C PRO A 184 -0.81 -16.55 12.66
N GLU A 185 -1.66 -15.52 12.53
CA GLU A 185 -2.75 -15.46 11.54
C GLU A 185 -2.18 -15.29 10.13
N PHE A 186 -1.25 -14.36 9.94
CA PHE A 186 -0.57 -14.15 8.65
C PHE A 186 0.16 -15.41 8.19
N ASP A 187 0.97 -16.03 9.05
CA ASP A 187 1.73 -17.24 8.73
C ASP A 187 0.79 -18.37 8.26
N ARG A 188 -0.30 -18.60 9.00
CA ARG A 188 -1.31 -19.59 8.66
C ARG A 188 -2.06 -19.24 7.37
N TYR A 189 -2.30 -17.96 7.13
CA TYR A 189 -3.04 -17.50 5.97
C TYR A 189 -2.21 -17.65 4.70
N ILE A 190 -0.97 -17.15 4.70
CA ILE A 190 -0.06 -17.25 3.54
C ILE A 190 0.20 -18.71 3.18
N SER A 191 0.44 -19.59 4.18
CA SER A 191 0.73 -21.01 3.94
C SER A 191 -0.39 -21.78 3.21
N LYS A 192 -1.61 -21.25 3.21
CA LYS A 192 -2.77 -21.84 2.52
C LYS A 192 -2.95 -21.35 1.08
N HIS A 193 -2.19 -20.32 0.68
CA HIS A 193 -2.31 -19.72 -0.63
C HIS A 193 -1.13 -20.12 -1.51
N LYS A 194 -1.42 -20.42 -2.79
CA LYS A 194 -0.37 -20.50 -3.80
C LYS A 194 -0.23 -19.12 -4.44
N VAL A 195 1.00 -18.64 -4.51
CA VAL A 195 1.36 -17.36 -5.12
C VAL A 195 2.39 -17.66 -6.20
N SER A 196 2.00 -17.64 -7.46
CA SER A 196 2.89 -18.04 -8.57
C SER A 196 3.14 -16.96 -9.60
N ASP A 197 2.32 -15.91 -9.61
CA ASP A 197 2.21 -14.99 -10.73
C ASP A 197 1.93 -13.54 -10.29
N GLN A 198 2.29 -13.19 -9.06
CA GLN A 198 2.30 -11.81 -8.56
C GLN A 198 3.70 -11.23 -8.63
N ARG A 199 3.79 -9.91 -8.67
CA ARG A 199 5.05 -9.18 -8.60
C ARG A 199 5.10 -8.38 -7.30
N VAL A 200 6.05 -8.70 -6.41
CA VAL A 200 6.06 -8.18 -5.03
C VAL A 200 7.38 -7.51 -4.71
N TYR A 201 7.31 -6.22 -4.37
CA TYR A 201 8.41 -5.44 -3.81
C TYR A 201 8.23 -5.31 -2.30
N ILE A 202 9.25 -5.68 -1.55
CA ILE A 202 9.29 -5.58 -0.08
C ILE A 202 10.43 -4.64 0.32
N GLU A 203 10.14 -3.70 1.22
CA GLU A 203 11.15 -2.80 1.79
C GLU A 203 11.02 -2.77 3.30
N VAL A 204 12.15 -2.74 4.00
CA VAL A 204 12.21 -2.55 5.44
C VAL A 204 13.49 -1.82 5.84
N GLY A 205 13.38 -0.87 6.77
CA GLY A 205 14.52 -0.20 7.36
C GLY A 205 15.17 -1.01 8.48
N THR A 206 16.41 -0.67 8.82
CA THR A 206 17.08 -1.26 10.01
C THR A 206 16.91 -0.41 11.27
N ASN A 207 16.26 0.76 11.17
CA ASN A 207 15.97 1.66 12.29
C ASN A 207 14.44 1.89 12.44
N GLU A 208 13.68 0.81 12.31
CA GLU A 208 12.22 0.80 12.37
C GLU A 208 11.68 1.04 13.79
N GLY A 209 10.39 1.34 13.86
CA GLY A 209 9.62 1.51 15.09
C GLY A 209 9.63 2.94 15.59
N ASP A 210 8.45 3.52 15.66
CA ASP A 210 8.20 4.85 16.21
C ASP A 210 7.68 4.79 17.66
N ASP A 211 7.35 5.94 18.23
CA ASP A 211 6.83 6.02 19.60
C ASP A 211 5.41 5.44 19.74
N THR A 212 4.66 5.35 18.65
CA THR A 212 3.34 4.70 18.62
C THR A 212 3.50 3.18 18.72
N ASP A 213 4.46 2.62 17.98
CA ASP A 213 4.74 1.19 18.00
C ASP A 213 5.22 0.72 19.38
N LYS A 214 5.99 1.55 20.10
CA LYS A 214 6.42 1.25 21.47
C LYS A 214 5.26 1.06 22.45
N GLN A 215 4.08 1.59 22.12
CA GLN A 215 2.86 1.37 22.89
C GLN A 215 2.19 0.02 22.55
N LEU A 216 2.52 -0.57 21.42
CA LEU A 216 1.89 -1.80 20.92
C LEU A 216 2.71 -3.05 21.19
N ALA A 217 4.03 -2.95 21.34
CA ALA A 217 4.90 -4.10 21.54
C ALA A 217 5.98 -3.88 22.60
N ASN A 218 6.28 -4.95 23.33
CA ASN A 218 7.47 -5.04 24.16
C ASN A 218 8.62 -5.64 23.35
N GLY A 219 9.84 -5.12 23.53
CA GLY A 219 11.03 -5.70 22.94
C GLY A 219 11.69 -4.83 21.87
N ASN A 220 12.43 -5.45 20.97
CA ASN A 220 13.16 -4.76 19.90
C ASN A 220 12.27 -4.59 18.67
N LEU A 221 11.56 -3.47 18.59
CA LEU A 221 10.67 -3.16 17.48
C LEU A 221 11.36 -3.19 16.13
N LYS A 222 12.61 -2.72 16.04
CA LYS A 222 13.40 -2.78 14.81
C LYS A 222 13.50 -4.21 14.29
N GLN A 223 13.78 -5.15 15.19
CA GLN A 223 13.89 -6.57 14.84
C GLN A 223 12.54 -7.15 14.43
N LEU A 224 11.44 -6.74 15.07
CA LEU A 224 10.09 -7.22 14.70
C LEU A 224 9.73 -6.87 13.24
N TYR A 225 10.03 -5.65 12.80
CA TYR A 225 9.78 -5.23 11.41
C TYR A 225 10.68 -5.97 10.42
N ILE A 226 11.97 -6.13 10.76
CA ILE A 226 12.92 -6.88 9.92
C ILE A 226 12.46 -8.33 9.78
N ASP A 227 12.17 -8.99 10.90
CA ASP A 227 11.73 -10.39 10.92
C ASP A 227 10.43 -10.58 10.12
N ALA A 228 9.44 -9.70 10.34
CA ALA A 228 8.17 -9.76 9.60
C ALA A 228 8.38 -9.66 8.08
N SER A 229 9.27 -8.77 7.63
CA SER A 229 9.56 -8.59 6.21
C SER A 229 10.35 -9.76 5.61
N LEU A 230 11.33 -10.30 6.35
CA LEU A 230 12.10 -11.47 5.94
C LEU A 230 11.23 -12.73 5.90
N ASP A 231 10.38 -12.92 6.90
CA ASP A 231 9.45 -14.06 6.95
C ASP A 231 8.45 -14.00 5.80
N TYR A 232 7.88 -12.82 5.51
CA TYR A 232 6.99 -12.65 4.37
C TYR A 232 7.68 -12.97 3.04
N TYR A 233 8.92 -12.52 2.84
CA TYR A 233 9.73 -12.86 1.67
C TYR A 233 9.90 -14.37 1.51
N ARG A 234 10.28 -15.08 2.59
CA ARG A 234 10.45 -16.55 2.58
C ARG A 234 9.14 -17.27 2.30
N GLN A 235 8.06 -16.85 2.95
CA GLN A 235 6.73 -17.43 2.79
C GLN A 235 6.21 -17.31 1.35
N LEU A 236 6.48 -16.20 0.66
CA LEU A 236 6.12 -16.05 -0.75
C LEU A 236 6.89 -17.03 -1.66
N ILE A 237 8.17 -17.26 -1.38
CA ILE A 237 8.97 -18.29 -2.10
C ILE A 237 8.38 -19.68 -1.84
N ASP A 238 8.08 -20.00 -0.59
CA ASP A 238 7.49 -21.29 -0.20
C ASP A 238 6.09 -21.49 -0.81
N ALA A 239 5.35 -20.40 -1.00
CA ALA A 239 4.06 -20.39 -1.69
C ALA A 239 4.15 -20.52 -3.22
N GLY A 240 5.38 -20.49 -3.79
CA GLY A 240 5.66 -20.74 -5.21
C GLY A 240 6.01 -19.50 -6.03
N LEU A 241 6.18 -18.32 -5.42
CA LEU A 241 6.57 -17.11 -6.15
C LEU A 241 8.03 -17.20 -6.59
N SER A 242 8.29 -16.91 -7.87
CA SER A 242 9.64 -16.86 -8.42
C SER A 242 10.43 -15.69 -7.82
N THR A 243 11.72 -15.93 -7.58
CA THR A 243 12.64 -14.86 -7.12
C THR A 243 12.83 -13.74 -8.15
N SER A 244 12.51 -13.96 -9.42
CA SER A 244 12.49 -12.90 -10.45
C SER A 244 11.30 -11.93 -10.27
N GLU A 245 10.23 -12.40 -9.64
CA GLU A 245 9.02 -11.63 -9.36
C GLU A 245 8.97 -11.09 -7.93
N LEU A 246 10.04 -11.28 -7.16
CA LEU A 246 10.10 -10.92 -5.76
C LEU A 246 11.38 -10.14 -5.46
N LYS A 247 11.24 -8.93 -4.93
CA LYS A 247 12.37 -8.09 -4.51
C LYS A 247 12.27 -7.74 -3.04
N LEU A 248 13.37 -7.94 -2.31
CA LEU A 248 13.52 -7.48 -0.93
C LEU A 248 14.62 -6.42 -0.86
N ASN A 249 14.30 -5.28 -0.27
CA ASN A 249 15.23 -4.18 0.00
C ASN A 249 15.32 -3.93 1.51
N VAL A 250 16.48 -4.19 2.11
CA VAL A 250 16.76 -3.89 3.51
C VAL A 250 17.60 -2.62 3.58
N VAL A 251 17.01 -1.56 4.09
CA VAL A 251 17.59 -0.21 4.09
C VAL A 251 18.37 0.05 5.35
N ALA A 252 19.69 0.18 5.24
CA ALA A 252 20.56 0.54 6.35
C ALA A 252 20.15 1.90 6.93
N ASN A 253 19.90 1.95 8.25
CA ASN A 253 19.40 3.11 8.99
C ASN A 253 18.05 3.68 8.46
N GLY A 254 17.32 2.93 7.65
CA GLY A 254 15.97 3.29 7.23
C GLY A 254 15.03 3.37 8.45
N GLU A 255 14.23 4.42 8.51
CA GLU A 255 13.31 4.72 9.60
C GLU A 255 11.87 4.45 9.18
N HIS A 256 11.00 4.23 10.17
CA HIS A 256 9.56 4.02 9.97
C HIS A 256 8.85 5.33 9.63
N SER A 257 9.01 5.82 8.40
CA SER A 257 8.47 7.13 8.01
C SER A 257 8.22 7.24 6.51
N GLU A 258 7.22 8.06 6.14
CA GLU A 258 6.95 8.42 4.75
C GLU A 258 8.15 9.08 4.08
N GLU A 259 9.00 9.78 4.81
CA GLU A 259 10.22 10.38 4.27
C GLU A 259 11.22 9.30 3.83
N CYS A 260 11.35 8.22 4.59
CA CYS A 260 12.19 7.08 4.23
C CYS A 260 11.61 6.34 3.03
N TRP A 261 10.33 5.93 3.11
CA TRP A 261 9.66 5.18 2.04
C TRP A 261 9.61 5.93 0.70
N ALA A 262 9.45 7.26 0.73
CA ALA A 262 9.47 8.09 -0.47
C ALA A 262 10.77 7.98 -1.29
N LYS A 263 11.91 7.67 -0.66
CA LYS A 263 13.20 7.50 -1.33
C LYS A 263 13.23 6.24 -2.20
N TYR A 264 12.50 5.19 -1.78
CA TYR A 264 12.47 3.88 -2.43
C TYR A 264 11.22 3.65 -3.29
N LEU A 265 10.23 4.54 -3.21
CA LEU A 265 9.04 4.47 -4.06
C LEU A 265 9.37 4.41 -5.56
N PRO A 266 10.32 5.19 -6.13
CA PRO A 266 10.66 5.08 -7.54
C PRO A 266 11.19 3.70 -7.94
N GLU A 267 11.97 3.06 -7.07
CA GLU A 267 12.48 1.72 -7.30
C GLU A 267 11.34 0.68 -7.26
N CYS A 268 10.45 0.79 -6.28
CA CYS A 268 9.24 -0.04 -6.19
C CYS A 268 8.40 0.10 -7.47
N LEU A 269 8.07 1.33 -7.88
CA LEU A 269 7.27 1.57 -9.08
C LEU A 269 7.92 1.00 -10.34
N ARG A 270 9.24 1.12 -10.52
CA ARG A 270 9.96 0.50 -11.66
C ARG A 270 9.86 -1.00 -11.62
N PHE A 271 10.09 -1.61 -10.45
CA PHE A 271 10.04 -3.05 -10.30
C PHE A 271 8.66 -3.61 -10.63
N ILE A 272 7.59 -3.06 -10.02
CA ILE A 272 6.22 -3.57 -10.24
C ILE A 272 5.69 -3.29 -11.65
N SER A 273 6.22 -2.28 -12.33
CA SER A 273 5.76 -1.87 -13.67
C SER A 273 6.65 -2.35 -14.82
N GLU A 274 7.60 -3.21 -14.57
CA GLU A 274 8.58 -3.66 -15.58
C GLU A 274 7.91 -4.28 -16.83
N ASN A 275 6.76 -4.92 -16.65
CA ASN A 275 6.02 -5.59 -17.73
C ASN A 275 4.78 -4.81 -18.21
N TRP A 276 4.63 -3.52 -17.91
CA TRP A 276 3.44 -2.71 -18.22
C TRP A 276 3.43 -2.07 -19.62
#